data_33b873068a22d1dfa1b5bad74e6509be
#
_entry.id   33b873068a22d1dfa1b5bad74e6509be
#
_cell.length_a   1.000
_cell.length_b   1.000
_cell.length_c   1.000
_cell.angle_alpha   90.00
_cell.angle_beta   90.00
_cell.angle_gamma   90.00
#
_symmetry.space_group_name_H-M   'P 1'
#
loop_
_entity.id
_entity.type
_entity.pdbx_description
1 polymer ?
#
loop_
_entity_poly.entity_id
_entity_poly.type
_entity_poly.pdbx_seq_one_letter_code
_entity_poly.pdbx_strand_id
1 'polypeptide(L)'
;GMSGRDMDALAVGLDENTEFEQLDARIRQVKLLGDLLDEYGVPYQRPAGGHAIFVDAKKVLPNLPKEQFIAQTLAVELYLEAGIRGVEIGSILADRDPDTHENRYPRLELLRLAIPRRVYSDNHIRVIAAACRNIYERRAEITTGYRITFEAPILRHFTVELDKI
;
A
#
# COMPACT_ATOMS: atom_id res chain seq x y z
N GLY A 1 10.53 -5.82 26.38
CA GLY A 1 10.15 -7.23 26.31
C GLY A 1 8.64 -7.41 26.38
N MET A 2 8.16 -8.57 25.98
CA MET A 2 6.73 -8.92 26.06
C MET A 2 6.40 -9.45 27.46
N SER A 3 5.19 -9.21 27.94
CA SER A 3 4.69 -9.83 29.18
C SER A 3 4.48 -11.34 28.98
N GLY A 4 4.50 -12.14 30.06
CA GLY A 4 4.24 -13.58 29.97
C GLY A 4 2.90 -13.88 29.29
N ARG A 5 1.85 -13.13 29.63
CA ARG A 5 0.52 -13.26 29.00
C ARG A 5 0.55 -13.01 27.48
N ASP A 6 1.31 -12.02 27.03
CA ASP A 6 1.41 -11.70 25.62
C ASP A 6 2.23 -12.75 24.87
N MET A 7 3.24 -13.35 25.53
CA MET A 7 4.00 -14.48 24.99
C MET A 7 3.12 -15.74 24.85
N ASP A 8 2.30 -16.03 25.85
CA ASP A 8 1.36 -17.16 25.77
C ASP A 8 0.35 -16.96 24.64
N ALA A 9 -0.20 -15.77 24.52
CA ALA A 9 -1.13 -15.42 23.42
C ALA A 9 -0.45 -15.53 22.06
N LEU A 10 0.83 -15.09 21.95
CA LEU A 10 1.61 -15.23 20.73
C LEU A 10 1.87 -16.69 20.37
N ALA A 11 2.21 -17.54 21.38
CA ALA A 11 2.44 -18.97 21.16
C ALA A 11 1.19 -19.64 20.56
N VAL A 12 0.02 -19.42 21.18
CA VAL A 12 -1.27 -19.92 20.66
C VAL A 12 -1.53 -19.40 19.23
N GLY A 13 -1.30 -18.12 19.00
CA GLY A 13 -1.50 -17.53 17.67
C GLY A 13 -0.53 -18.07 16.61
N LEU A 14 0.69 -18.47 16.98
CA LEU A 14 1.64 -19.11 16.07
C LEU A 14 1.18 -20.52 15.69
N ASP A 15 0.68 -21.30 16.64
CA ASP A 15 0.12 -22.62 16.37
C ASP A 15 -1.11 -22.52 15.47
N GLU A 16 -2.07 -21.66 15.79
CA GLU A 16 -3.24 -21.39 14.92
C GLU A 16 -2.86 -20.95 13.50
N ASN A 17 -1.73 -20.26 13.35
CA ASN A 17 -1.25 -19.80 12.06
C ASN A 17 -0.83 -20.92 11.10
N THR A 18 -0.59 -22.12 11.62
CA THR A 18 -0.25 -23.30 10.81
C THR A 18 -1.50 -24.08 10.35
N GLU A 19 -2.67 -23.75 10.90
CA GLU A 19 -3.93 -24.39 10.53
C GLU A 19 -4.34 -24.02 9.11
N PHE A 20 -4.73 -25.03 8.33
CA PHE A 20 -5.07 -24.87 6.91
C PHE A 20 -6.20 -23.86 6.69
N GLU A 21 -7.28 -23.96 7.47
CA GLU A 21 -8.44 -23.07 7.35
C GLU A 21 -8.09 -21.60 7.60
N GLN A 22 -7.15 -21.33 8.51
CA GLN A 22 -6.68 -19.99 8.81
C GLN A 22 -5.88 -19.41 7.65
N LEU A 23 -4.97 -20.20 7.09
CA LEU A 23 -4.16 -19.80 5.94
C LEU A 23 -5.02 -19.64 4.69
N ASP A 24 -5.92 -20.58 4.42
CA ASP A 24 -6.82 -20.55 3.29
C ASP A 24 -7.72 -19.31 3.30
N ALA A 25 -8.34 -19.00 4.44
CA ALA A 25 -9.19 -17.81 4.57
C ALA A 25 -8.43 -16.51 4.23
N ARG A 26 -7.18 -16.38 4.70
CA ARG A 26 -6.34 -15.24 4.41
C ARG A 26 -5.94 -15.14 2.94
N ILE A 27 -5.46 -16.26 2.40
CA ILE A 27 -5.02 -16.31 1.00
C ILE A 27 -6.20 -16.04 0.06
N ARG A 28 -7.38 -16.56 0.37
CA ARG A 28 -8.61 -16.27 -0.40
C ARG A 28 -8.97 -14.79 -0.41
N GLN A 29 -8.82 -14.06 0.71
CA GLN A 29 -9.09 -12.62 0.74
C GLN A 29 -8.09 -11.84 -0.13
N VAL A 30 -6.80 -12.17 -0.06
CA VAL A 30 -5.79 -11.54 -0.93
C VAL A 30 -6.08 -11.86 -2.40
N LYS A 31 -6.42 -13.12 -2.69
CA LYS A 31 -6.80 -13.53 -4.04
C LYS A 31 -8.06 -12.82 -4.52
N LEU A 32 -9.09 -12.68 -3.68
CA LEU A 32 -10.31 -11.93 -4.02
C LEU A 32 -9.99 -10.49 -4.43
N LEU A 33 -9.13 -9.80 -3.68
CA LEU A 33 -8.70 -8.45 -4.07
C LEU A 33 -7.98 -8.47 -5.41
N GLY A 34 -7.05 -9.40 -5.61
CA GLY A 34 -6.32 -9.55 -6.87
C GLY A 34 -7.25 -9.80 -8.06
N ASP A 35 -8.19 -10.75 -7.94
CA ASP A 35 -9.16 -11.08 -8.98
C ASP A 35 -10.04 -9.88 -9.37
N LEU A 36 -10.48 -9.09 -8.38
CA LEU A 36 -11.26 -7.88 -8.62
C LEU A 36 -10.45 -6.76 -9.29
N LEU A 37 -9.18 -6.59 -8.88
CA LEU A 37 -8.30 -5.63 -9.55
C LEU A 37 -8.01 -6.04 -10.99
N ASP A 38 -7.92 -7.35 -11.29
CA ASP A 38 -7.80 -7.89 -12.64
C ASP A 38 -9.03 -7.59 -13.49
N GLU A 39 -10.22 -7.82 -12.93
CA GLU A 39 -11.49 -7.49 -13.58
C GLU A 39 -11.58 -6.00 -13.93
N TYR A 40 -11.09 -5.12 -13.05
CA TYR A 40 -11.12 -3.67 -13.26
C TYR A 40 -9.93 -3.13 -14.05
N GLY A 41 -8.97 -4.00 -14.41
CA GLY A 41 -7.77 -3.61 -15.15
C GLY A 41 -6.76 -2.79 -14.35
N VAL A 42 -6.88 -2.78 -13.02
CA VAL A 42 -5.96 -2.05 -12.13
C VAL A 42 -4.64 -2.80 -12.01
N PRO A 43 -3.51 -2.20 -12.40
CA PRO A 43 -2.23 -2.89 -12.39
C PRO A 43 -1.66 -3.06 -10.97
N TYR A 44 -1.19 -4.27 -10.67
CA TYR A 44 -0.50 -4.58 -9.43
C TYR A 44 0.65 -5.58 -9.67
N GLN A 45 1.54 -5.74 -8.68
CA GLN A 45 2.65 -6.68 -8.76
C GLN A 45 2.15 -8.12 -8.67
N ARG A 46 2.52 -8.93 -9.65
CA ARG A 46 2.12 -10.34 -9.74
C ARG A 46 3.30 -11.28 -9.45
N PRO A 47 3.01 -12.47 -8.92
CA PRO A 47 1.71 -12.94 -8.42
C PRO A 47 1.27 -12.19 -7.16
N ALA A 48 -0.05 -12.24 -6.83
CA ALA A 48 -0.56 -11.74 -5.56
C ALA A 48 0.12 -12.49 -4.40
N GLY A 49 0.49 -11.75 -3.35
CA GLY A 49 1.13 -12.35 -2.17
C GLY A 49 0.14 -13.02 -1.22
N GLY A 50 0.64 -13.51 -0.09
CA GLY A 50 -0.19 -14.14 0.95
C GLY A 50 -0.70 -13.16 2.03
N HIS A 51 -0.35 -11.88 2.01
CA HIS A 51 -0.69 -10.92 3.07
C HIS A 51 -0.99 -9.51 2.57
N ALA A 52 -0.71 -9.21 1.32
CA ALA A 52 -0.88 -7.88 0.74
C ALA A 52 -0.97 -7.94 -0.79
N ILE A 53 -1.57 -6.90 -1.35
CA ILE A 53 -1.47 -6.56 -2.77
C ILE A 53 -0.60 -5.30 -2.89
N PHE A 54 0.24 -5.25 -3.91
CA PHE A 54 1.11 -4.12 -4.22
C PHE A 54 0.65 -3.50 -5.54
N VAL A 55 -0.15 -2.43 -5.46
CA VAL A 55 -0.64 -1.72 -6.65
C VAL A 55 0.52 -0.98 -7.31
N ASP A 56 0.65 -1.10 -8.63
CA ASP A 56 1.72 -0.46 -9.40
C ASP A 56 1.34 1.00 -9.70
N ALA A 57 1.77 1.89 -8.81
CA ALA A 57 1.41 3.30 -8.88
C ALA A 57 1.90 3.99 -10.16
N LYS A 58 3.07 3.60 -10.70
CA LYS A 58 3.56 4.14 -11.98
C LYS A 58 2.63 3.79 -13.15
N LYS A 59 2.05 2.61 -13.14
CA LYS A 59 1.10 2.23 -14.19
C LYS A 59 -0.28 2.82 -13.99
N VAL A 60 -0.67 3.07 -12.74
CA VAL A 60 -1.93 3.77 -12.43
C VAL A 60 -1.83 5.25 -12.81
N LEU A 61 -0.74 5.92 -12.45
CA LEU A 61 -0.53 7.36 -12.65
C LEU A 61 0.70 7.62 -13.55
N PRO A 62 0.68 7.21 -14.83
CA PRO A 62 1.86 7.21 -15.69
C PRO A 62 2.34 8.62 -16.07
N ASN A 63 1.49 9.62 -15.93
CA ASN A 63 1.80 11.01 -16.32
C ASN A 63 2.41 11.84 -15.19
N LEU A 64 2.43 11.32 -13.95
CA LEU A 64 3.03 12.04 -12.84
C LEU A 64 4.56 11.94 -12.87
N PRO A 65 5.27 13.08 -12.71
CA PRO A 65 6.72 13.09 -12.53
C PRO A 65 7.13 12.32 -11.25
N LYS A 66 8.25 11.62 -11.31
CA LYS A 66 8.78 10.86 -10.15
C LYS A 66 9.05 11.75 -8.93
N GLU A 67 9.38 13.02 -9.16
CA GLU A 67 9.65 14.04 -8.14
C GLU A 67 8.40 14.42 -7.34
N GLN A 68 7.23 14.00 -7.81
CA GLN A 68 5.95 14.24 -7.15
C GLN A 68 5.43 13.03 -6.37
N PHE A 69 6.30 12.07 -6.06
CA PHE A 69 6.03 10.92 -5.19
C PHE A 69 4.78 10.11 -5.61
N ILE A 70 4.88 9.44 -6.75
CA ILE A 70 3.74 8.77 -7.43
C ILE A 70 2.98 7.81 -6.50
N ALA A 71 3.70 6.94 -5.77
CA ALA A 71 3.06 5.97 -4.87
C ALA A 71 2.38 6.66 -3.68
N GLN A 72 2.98 7.73 -3.16
CA GLN A 72 2.36 8.54 -2.10
C GLN A 72 1.13 9.28 -2.62
N THR A 73 1.17 9.82 -3.84
CA THR A 73 0.01 10.45 -4.46
C THR A 73 -1.15 9.46 -4.56
N LEU A 74 -0.88 8.24 -5.03
CA LEU A 74 -1.90 7.20 -5.07
C LEU A 74 -2.43 6.83 -3.68
N ALA A 75 -1.56 6.81 -2.65
CA ALA A 75 -1.97 6.56 -1.27
C ALA A 75 -2.96 7.62 -0.75
N VAL A 76 -2.69 8.89 -1.03
CA VAL A 76 -3.58 10.00 -0.64
C VAL A 76 -4.89 9.95 -1.42
N GLU A 77 -4.84 9.72 -2.73
CA GLU A 77 -6.07 9.60 -3.55
C GLU A 77 -6.97 8.46 -3.04
N LEU A 78 -6.38 7.32 -2.64
CA LEU A 78 -7.14 6.20 -2.09
C LEU A 78 -7.76 6.53 -0.72
N TYR A 79 -7.05 7.29 0.09
CA TYR A 79 -7.57 7.77 1.37
C TYR A 79 -8.72 8.76 1.19
N LEU A 80 -8.60 9.70 0.26
CA LEU A 80 -9.66 10.67 -0.04
C LEU A 80 -10.88 10.01 -0.67
N GLU A 81 -10.69 8.97 -1.48
CA GLU A 81 -11.77 8.24 -2.15
C GLU A 81 -12.64 7.46 -1.16
N ALA A 82 -12.05 6.74 -0.22
CA ALA A 82 -12.77 5.79 0.62
C ALA A 82 -12.19 5.60 2.05
N GLY A 83 -11.34 6.49 2.53
CA GLY A 83 -10.71 6.36 3.86
C GLY A 83 -9.74 5.18 4.00
N ILE A 84 -9.26 4.64 2.89
CA ILE A 84 -8.38 3.46 2.87
C ILE A 84 -6.92 3.90 2.99
N ARG A 85 -6.23 3.38 3.99
CA ARG A 85 -4.81 3.64 4.20
C ARG A 85 -3.96 2.53 3.59
N GLY A 86 -3.18 2.89 2.60
CA GLY A 86 -2.09 2.06 2.07
C GLY A 86 -0.73 2.54 2.58
N VAL A 87 0.29 1.75 2.33
CA VAL A 87 1.68 2.08 2.68
C VAL A 87 2.45 2.34 1.39
N GLU A 88 3.03 3.51 1.28
CA GLU A 88 3.93 3.85 0.18
C GLU A 88 5.18 2.97 0.24
N ILE A 89 5.50 2.31 -0.87
CA ILE A 89 6.71 1.52 -1.09
C ILE A 89 7.36 2.05 -2.37
N GLY A 90 7.91 3.23 -2.26
CA GLY A 90 8.46 3.97 -3.40
C GLY A 90 9.54 4.98 -2.96
N SER A 91 9.49 6.17 -3.54
CA SER A 91 10.54 7.18 -3.38
C SER A 91 10.66 7.75 -1.97
N ILE A 92 9.56 7.83 -1.18
CA ILE A 92 9.64 8.27 0.21
C ILE A 92 10.33 7.21 1.06
N LEU A 93 9.92 5.94 0.92
CA LEU A 93 10.53 4.82 1.64
C LEU A 93 12.00 4.59 1.22
N ALA A 94 12.34 4.80 -0.06
CA ALA A 94 13.70 4.66 -0.56
C ALA A 94 14.67 5.67 0.06
N ASP A 95 14.11 6.75 0.66
CA ASP A 95 14.87 7.78 1.35
C ASP A 95 15.85 8.56 0.45
N ARG A 96 16.72 9.35 1.05
CA ARG A 96 17.76 10.09 0.37
C ARG A 96 19.04 9.27 0.28
N ASP A 97 19.82 9.58 -0.71
CA ASP A 97 21.19 9.10 -0.79
C ASP A 97 22.00 9.71 0.38
N PRO A 98 22.76 8.90 1.14
CA PRO A 98 23.46 9.37 2.35
C PRO A 98 24.58 10.37 2.04
N ASP A 99 25.16 10.32 0.82
CA ASP A 99 26.30 11.14 0.46
C ASP A 99 25.86 12.43 -0.28
N THR A 100 24.91 12.30 -1.21
CA THR A 100 24.47 13.42 -2.06
C THR A 100 23.25 14.14 -1.51
N HIS A 101 22.54 13.53 -0.57
CA HIS A 101 21.24 14.00 -0.03
C HIS A 101 20.13 14.14 -1.08
N GLU A 102 20.31 13.61 -2.27
CA GLU A 102 19.29 13.59 -3.30
C GLU A 102 18.26 12.47 -3.04
N ASN A 103 17.01 12.68 -3.49
CA ASN A 103 16.00 11.63 -3.43
C ASN A 103 16.38 10.43 -4.28
N ARG A 104 16.29 9.24 -3.71
CA ARG A 104 16.40 8.01 -4.49
C ARG A 104 15.05 7.67 -5.09
N TYR A 105 15.05 7.42 -6.41
CA TYR A 105 13.85 7.07 -7.16
C TYR A 105 13.94 5.61 -7.60
N PRO A 106 13.26 4.68 -6.90
CA PRO A 106 13.30 3.28 -7.24
C PRO A 106 12.62 2.98 -8.57
N ARG A 107 12.98 1.85 -9.16
CA ARG A 107 12.35 1.39 -10.40
C ARG A 107 10.85 1.15 -10.23
N LEU A 108 10.44 0.65 -9.08
CA LEU A 108 9.06 0.37 -8.73
C LEU A 108 8.55 1.43 -7.76
N GLU A 109 7.37 1.96 -8.03
CA GLU A 109 6.58 2.80 -7.14
C GLU A 109 5.29 2.03 -6.82
N LEU A 110 5.19 1.50 -5.62
CA LEU A 110 4.12 0.60 -5.23
C LEU A 110 3.32 1.17 -4.06
N LEU A 111 2.02 0.91 -4.08
CA LEU A 111 1.15 1.12 -2.94
C LEU A 111 0.80 -0.25 -2.34
N ARG A 112 1.26 -0.50 -1.12
CA ARG A 112 0.98 -1.74 -0.40
C ARG A 112 -0.36 -1.66 0.30
N LEU A 113 -1.27 -2.55 -0.04
CA LEU A 113 -2.54 -2.80 0.63
C LEU A 113 -2.40 -4.08 1.47
N ALA A 114 -2.09 -3.91 2.74
CA ALA A 114 -1.96 -5.03 3.68
C ALA A 114 -3.34 -5.53 4.09
N ILE A 115 -3.52 -6.86 4.11
CA ILE A 115 -4.75 -7.51 4.54
C ILE A 115 -4.43 -8.28 5.83
N PRO A 116 -4.68 -7.66 7.00
CA PRO A 116 -4.48 -8.31 8.28
C PRO A 116 -5.54 -9.41 8.49
N ARG A 117 -5.16 -10.45 9.22
CA ARG A 117 -6.08 -11.56 9.49
C ARG A 117 -7.21 -11.14 10.43
N ARG A 118 -8.40 -11.68 10.15
CA ARG A 118 -9.61 -11.53 11.00
C ARG A 118 -10.03 -10.08 11.26
N VAL A 119 -9.58 -9.13 10.43
CA VAL A 119 -9.93 -7.71 10.57
C VAL A 119 -10.99 -7.31 9.56
N TYR A 120 -10.81 -7.75 8.30
CA TYR A 120 -11.70 -7.37 7.22
C TYR A 120 -12.54 -8.54 6.72
N SER A 121 -13.78 -8.25 6.35
CA SER A 121 -14.66 -9.17 5.61
C SER A 121 -14.45 -9.01 4.09
N ASP A 122 -14.99 -9.94 3.32
CA ASP A 122 -14.97 -9.87 1.86
C ASP A 122 -15.68 -8.60 1.32
N ASN A 123 -16.67 -8.07 2.05
CA ASN A 123 -17.31 -6.81 1.69
C ASN A 123 -16.34 -5.63 1.79
N HIS A 124 -15.49 -5.58 2.81
CA HIS A 124 -14.43 -4.56 2.88
C HIS A 124 -13.45 -4.69 1.72
N ILE A 125 -13.08 -5.92 1.33
CA ILE A 125 -12.21 -6.17 0.17
C ILE A 125 -12.85 -5.64 -1.12
N ARG A 126 -14.16 -5.83 -1.31
CA ARG A 126 -14.89 -5.30 -2.47
C ARG A 126 -14.92 -3.76 -2.48
N VAL A 127 -15.07 -3.12 -1.32
CA VAL A 127 -15.00 -1.64 -1.21
C VAL A 127 -13.60 -1.15 -1.59
N ILE A 128 -12.54 -1.83 -1.12
CA ILE A 128 -11.16 -1.48 -1.49
C ILE A 128 -10.94 -1.59 -3.00
N ALA A 129 -11.39 -2.69 -3.60
CA ALA A 129 -11.27 -2.89 -5.04
C ALA A 129 -12.04 -1.83 -5.85
N ALA A 130 -13.27 -1.49 -5.41
CA ALA A 130 -14.09 -0.45 -6.04
C ALA A 130 -13.42 0.93 -5.96
N ALA A 131 -12.83 1.29 -4.83
CA ALA A 131 -12.08 2.53 -4.69
C ALA A 131 -10.86 2.59 -5.62
N CYS A 132 -10.11 1.49 -5.72
CA CYS A 132 -9.00 1.39 -6.68
C CYS A 132 -9.48 1.55 -8.13
N ARG A 133 -10.61 0.94 -8.49
CA ARG A 133 -11.23 1.10 -9.81
C ARG A 133 -11.60 2.56 -10.07
N ASN A 134 -12.32 3.21 -9.16
CA ASN A 134 -12.75 4.60 -9.32
C ASN A 134 -11.57 5.54 -9.57
N ILE A 135 -10.47 5.37 -8.84
CA ILE A 135 -9.24 6.13 -9.06
C ILE A 135 -8.66 5.81 -10.44
N TYR A 136 -8.60 4.54 -10.81
CA TYR A 136 -8.05 4.11 -12.11
C TYR A 136 -8.87 4.66 -13.28
N GLU A 137 -10.18 4.73 -13.17
CA GLU A 137 -11.07 5.31 -14.18
C GLU A 137 -10.84 6.81 -14.36
N ARG A 138 -10.70 7.58 -13.26
CA ARG A 138 -10.44 9.03 -13.28
C ARG A 138 -8.96 9.43 -13.24
N ARG A 139 -8.04 8.49 -13.45
CA ARG A 139 -6.58 8.72 -13.33
C ARG A 139 -6.04 9.86 -14.20
N ALA A 140 -6.68 10.15 -15.31
CA ALA A 140 -6.32 11.26 -16.19
C ALA A 140 -6.56 12.65 -15.56
N GLU A 141 -7.43 12.73 -14.55
CA GLU A 141 -7.73 13.96 -13.80
C GLU A 141 -6.68 14.23 -12.70
N ILE A 142 -5.90 13.20 -12.33
CA ILE A 142 -4.84 13.31 -11.33
C ILE A 142 -3.57 13.79 -12.04
N THR A 143 -3.45 15.09 -12.18
CA THR A 143 -2.37 15.74 -12.95
C THR A 143 -1.22 16.25 -12.10
N THR A 144 -1.42 16.36 -10.78
CA THR A 144 -0.41 16.85 -9.84
C THR A 144 -0.30 15.91 -8.64
N GLY A 145 0.90 15.80 -8.11
CA GLY A 145 1.20 15.05 -6.89
C GLY A 145 1.54 15.96 -5.72
N TYR A 146 2.58 15.58 -4.98
CA TYR A 146 2.98 16.22 -3.73
C TYR A 146 4.45 16.63 -3.76
N ARG A 147 4.80 17.62 -2.92
CA ARG A 147 6.17 17.99 -2.59
C ARG A 147 6.38 17.86 -1.09
N ILE A 148 7.59 17.53 -0.68
CA ILE A 148 7.98 17.49 0.72
C ILE A 148 8.18 18.94 1.21
N THR A 149 7.52 19.30 2.30
CA THR A 149 7.66 20.60 3.00
C THR A 149 8.48 20.48 4.28
N PHE A 150 8.45 19.32 4.90
CA PHE A 150 9.28 18.99 6.04
C PHE A 150 9.60 17.50 6.06
N GLU A 151 10.80 17.15 6.51
CA GLU A 151 11.20 15.77 6.81
C GLU A 151 12.19 15.76 7.98
N ALA A 152 12.05 14.78 8.86
CA ALA A 152 13.05 14.53 9.89
C ALA A 152 14.31 13.89 9.29
N PRO A 153 15.49 14.07 9.95
CA PRO A 153 16.75 13.48 9.48
C PRO A 153 16.75 11.93 9.42
N ILE A 154 15.88 11.31 10.21
CA ILE A 154 15.70 9.87 10.28
C ILE A 154 14.23 9.51 10.22
N LEU A 155 13.90 8.31 9.75
CA LEU A 155 12.53 7.79 9.66
C LEU A 155 11.59 8.69 8.83
N ARG A 156 12.11 9.31 7.78
CA ARG A 156 11.40 10.21 6.87
C ARG A 156 10.03 9.65 6.46
N HIS A 157 9.94 8.37 6.15
CA HIS A 157 8.71 7.71 5.75
C HIS A 157 7.54 7.87 6.73
N PHE A 158 7.83 8.09 8.01
CA PHE A 158 6.82 8.27 9.06
C PHE A 158 6.62 9.73 9.48
N THR A 159 7.51 10.62 9.08
CA THR A 159 7.59 11.99 9.60
C THR A 159 7.46 13.07 8.54
N VAL A 160 7.45 12.69 7.27
CA VAL A 160 7.36 13.63 6.15
C VAL A 160 6.03 14.38 6.16
N GLU A 161 6.11 15.70 5.97
CA GLU A 161 4.96 16.55 5.68
C GLU A 161 4.95 16.90 4.18
N LEU A 162 3.76 16.95 3.62
CA LEU A 162 3.57 17.05 2.19
C LEU A 162 2.51 18.11 1.85
N ASP A 163 2.80 18.95 0.87
CA ASP A 163 1.82 19.83 0.24
C ASP A 163 1.49 19.35 -1.16
N LYS A 164 0.24 19.51 -1.56
CA LYS A 164 -0.18 19.30 -2.95
C LYS A 164 0.42 20.40 -3.84
N ILE A 165 0.89 20.02 -5.03
CA ILE A 165 1.44 20.94 -6.04
C ILE A 165 0.32 21.56 -6.87
#